data_2dbc72de7e70fa5e26a108f7b7a3f6f6
#
_entry.id   2dbc72de7e70fa5e26a108f7b7a3f6f6
#
_cell.length_a   1.000
_cell.length_b   1.000
_cell.length_c   1.000
_cell.angle_alpha   90.00
_cell.angle_beta   90.00
_cell.angle_gamma   90.00
#
_symmetry.space_group_name_H-M   'P 1'
#
loop_
_entity.id
_entity.type
_entity.pdbx_description
1 polymer ?
#
loop_
_entity_poly.entity_id
_entity_poly.type
_entity_poly.pdbx_seq_one_letter_code
_entity_poly.pdbx_strand_id
1 'polypeptide(L)'
;MTMSTPTVLLFSYGTLQKKNVQLANFGHELTGREDALPGYALRTAPIADPKVAELIGELHYANAEPSSNPEDAVSGTVFEITESELAAADEYEEAAQYRRISVRLRSGIRAWVYVRA
;
A
#
# COMPACT_ATOMS: atom_id res chain seq x y z
N MET A 1 15.55 29.44 -8.44
CA MET A 1 15.39 28.02 -8.83
C MET A 1 14.61 27.29 -7.78
N THR A 2 13.53 26.64 -8.19
CA THR A 2 12.69 25.90 -7.27
C THR A 2 13.21 24.45 -7.20
N MET A 3 13.47 23.98 -5.99
CA MET A 3 13.85 22.59 -5.78
C MET A 3 12.61 21.81 -5.35
N SER A 4 12.27 20.81 -6.15
CA SER A 4 11.18 19.90 -5.79
C SER A 4 11.67 18.88 -4.77
N THR A 5 10.83 18.54 -3.79
CA THR A 5 11.09 17.41 -2.90
C THR A 5 11.06 16.13 -3.73
N PRO A 6 12.09 15.26 -3.65
CA PRO A 6 12.04 13.97 -4.34
C PRO A 6 10.82 13.15 -3.89
N THR A 7 10.16 12.55 -4.85
CA THR A 7 8.99 11.71 -4.59
C THR A 7 9.22 10.29 -5.08
N VAL A 8 8.44 9.38 -4.50
CA VAL A 8 8.40 7.98 -4.88
C VAL A 8 6.95 7.57 -5.11
N LEU A 9 6.73 6.47 -5.80
CA LEU A 9 5.40 5.96 -6.07
C LEU A 9 5.08 4.81 -5.13
N LEU A 10 3.91 4.87 -4.49
CA LEU A 10 3.40 3.84 -3.60
C LEU A 10 2.04 3.38 -4.10
N PHE A 11 1.92 2.10 -4.41
CA PHE A 11 0.66 1.47 -4.77
C PHE A 11 0.04 0.85 -3.52
N SER A 12 -1.21 1.21 -3.24
CA SER A 12 -1.96 0.63 -2.13
C SER A 12 -3.24 -0.02 -2.62
N TYR A 13 -3.49 -1.22 -2.11
CA TYR A 13 -4.75 -1.93 -2.29
C TYR A 13 -5.51 -2.08 -0.97
N GLY A 14 -5.02 -1.47 0.10
CA GLY A 14 -5.52 -1.62 1.46
C GLY A 14 -5.83 -0.28 2.14
N THR A 15 -5.59 -0.23 3.45
CA THR A 15 -6.05 0.86 4.30
C THR A 15 -5.38 2.21 4.03
N LEU A 16 -4.19 2.24 3.42
CA LEU A 16 -3.56 3.51 3.04
C LEU A 16 -4.36 4.29 1.98
N GLN A 17 -5.36 3.68 1.36
CA GLN A 17 -6.30 4.37 0.47
C GLN A 17 -7.34 5.19 1.23
N LYS A 18 -7.50 4.95 2.53
CA LYS A 18 -8.51 5.64 3.35
C LYS A 18 -8.01 7.01 3.79
N LYS A 19 -8.87 8.01 3.65
CA LYS A 19 -8.57 9.39 4.01
C LYS A 19 -8.12 9.54 5.47
N ASN A 20 -8.83 8.90 6.41
CA ASN A 20 -8.49 8.97 7.82
C ASN A 20 -7.12 8.37 8.13
N VAL A 21 -6.73 7.30 7.44
CA VAL A 21 -5.42 6.68 7.58
C VAL A 21 -4.33 7.60 7.03
N GLN A 22 -4.58 8.23 5.87
CA GLN A 22 -3.65 9.19 5.28
C GLN A 22 -3.43 10.40 6.20
N LEU A 23 -4.50 10.96 6.74
CA LEU A 23 -4.41 12.10 7.66
C LEU A 23 -3.63 11.74 8.93
N ALA A 24 -3.86 10.54 9.48
CA ALA A 24 -3.18 10.09 10.69
C ALA A 24 -1.69 9.87 10.49
N ASN A 25 -1.27 9.36 9.32
CA ASN A 25 0.12 9.00 9.06
C ASN A 25 0.92 10.09 8.34
N PHE A 26 0.27 10.91 7.52
CA PHE A 26 0.94 11.88 6.66
C PHE A 26 0.52 13.32 6.92
N GLY A 27 -0.55 13.54 7.68
CA GLY A 27 -1.06 14.87 7.98
C GLY A 27 -1.87 15.51 6.86
N HIS A 28 -2.08 14.83 5.74
CA HIS A 28 -2.87 15.32 4.61
C HIS A 28 -3.35 14.15 3.75
N GLU A 29 -4.30 14.42 2.86
CA GLU A 29 -4.71 13.44 1.86
C GLU A 29 -3.65 13.34 0.76
N LEU A 30 -3.41 12.12 0.31
CA LEU A 30 -2.48 11.86 -0.78
C LEU A 30 -3.17 12.05 -2.13
N THR A 31 -2.40 12.47 -3.12
CA THR A 31 -2.85 12.51 -4.52
C THR A 31 -2.50 11.20 -5.20
N GLY A 32 -3.50 10.57 -5.79
CA GLY A 32 -3.29 9.27 -6.44
C GLY A 32 -4.18 9.07 -7.64
N ARG A 33 -3.95 7.97 -8.33
CA ARG A 33 -4.76 7.54 -9.47
C ARG A 33 -4.94 6.03 -9.42
N GLU A 34 -6.01 5.54 -10.06
CA GLU A 34 -6.27 4.11 -10.14
C GLU A 34 -5.19 3.42 -10.97
N ASP A 35 -4.80 2.23 -10.51
CA ASP A 35 -3.91 1.34 -11.22
C ASP A 35 -4.18 -0.10 -10.77
N ALA A 36 -3.40 -1.04 -11.25
CA ALA A 36 -3.56 -2.43 -10.87
C ALA A 36 -2.20 -3.13 -10.85
N LEU A 37 -2.10 -4.17 -10.03
CA LEU A 37 -0.92 -5.02 -9.93
C LEU A 37 -1.21 -6.34 -10.65
N PRO A 38 -0.73 -6.52 -11.90
CA PRO A 38 -0.99 -7.74 -12.66
C PRO A 38 -0.16 -8.90 -12.14
N GLY A 39 -0.69 -10.11 -12.29
CA GLY A 39 -0.03 -11.33 -11.86
C GLY A 39 -0.13 -11.60 -10.36
N TYR A 40 -0.97 -10.87 -9.66
CA TYR A 40 -1.23 -11.03 -8.23
C TYR A 40 -2.72 -11.22 -7.99
N ALA A 41 -3.05 -11.90 -6.92
CA ALA A 41 -4.43 -12.09 -6.46
C ALA A 41 -4.56 -11.62 -5.02
N LEU A 42 -5.71 -11.06 -4.69
CA LEU A 42 -6.00 -10.59 -3.33
C LEU A 42 -6.46 -11.77 -2.47
N ARG A 43 -5.81 -11.94 -1.32
CA ARG A 43 -6.18 -12.91 -0.31
C ARG A 43 -6.51 -12.19 0.99
N THR A 44 -7.44 -12.75 1.76
CA THR A 44 -7.78 -12.21 3.07
C THR A 44 -7.62 -13.29 4.13
N ALA A 45 -7.24 -12.87 5.34
CA ALA A 45 -7.13 -13.76 6.49
C ALA A 45 -7.56 -13.00 7.74
N PRO A 46 -8.21 -13.70 8.73
CA PRO A 46 -8.59 -13.06 9.98
C PRO A 46 -7.37 -12.55 10.74
N ILE A 47 -7.50 -11.39 11.40
CA ILE A 47 -6.47 -10.86 12.28
C ILE A 47 -6.71 -11.46 13.66
N ALA A 48 -5.79 -12.35 14.09
CA ALA A 48 -5.90 -13.04 15.36
C ALA A 48 -5.61 -12.14 16.56
N ASP A 49 -4.70 -11.15 16.42
CA ASP A 49 -4.34 -10.25 17.50
C ASP A 49 -5.28 -9.05 17.54
N PRO A 50 -6.09 -8.89 18.62
CA PRO A 50 -7.00 -7.75 18.73
C PRO A 50 -6.30 -6.39 18.69
N LYS A 51 -5.07 -6.30 19.17
CA LYS A 51 -4.31 -5.06 19.16
C LYS A 51 -3.94 -4.63 17.74
N VAL A 52 -3.58 -5.59 16.90
CA VAL A 52 -3.28 -5.34 15.48
C VAL A 52 -4.55 -4.95 14.75
N ALA A 53 -5.67 -5.65 15.00
CA ALA A 53 -6.96 -5.33 14.40
C ALA A 53 -7.39 -3.89 14.74
N GLU A 54 -7.22 -3.48 15.99
CA GLU A 54 -7.54 -2.13 16.45
C GLU A 54 -6.62 -1.10 15.77
N LEU A 55 -5.33 -1.39 15.66
CA LEU A 55 -4.33 -0.50 15.07
C LEU A 55 -4.67 -0.16 13.61
N ILE A 56 -5.06 -1.15 12.82
CA ILE A 56 -5.36 -0.94 11.40
C ILE A 56 -6.84 -0.70 11.10
N GLY A 57 -7.72 -0.84 12.11
CA GLY A 57 -9.15 -0.61 11.95
C GLY A 57 -9.87 -1.64 11.09
N GLU A 58 -9.33 -2.85 10.98
CA GLU A 58 -9.86 -3.92 10.16
C GLU A 58 -9.86 -5.24 10.94
N LEU A 59 -10.79 -6.15 10.59
CA LEU A 59 -10.86 -7.48 11.19
C LEU A 59 -10.07 -8.52 10.39
N HIS A 60 -9.69 -8.20 9.17
CA HIS A 60 -9.00 -9.10 8.27
C HIS A 60 -7.80 -8.42 7.64
N TYR A 61 -6.73 -9.18 7.45
CA TYR A 61 -5.63 -8.78 6.60
C TYR A 61 -6.04 -8.92 5.14
N ALA A 62 -5.68 -7.95 4.32
CA ALA A 62 -5.66 -8.11 2.88
C ALA A 62 -4.21 -8.27 2.43
N ASN A 63 -3.95 -9.24 1.57
CA ASN A 63 -2.61 -9.49 1.06
C ASN A 63 -2.65 -9.75 -0.45
N ALA A 64 -1.78 -9.08 -1.19
CA ALA A 64 -1.55 -9.39 -2.59
C ALA A 64 -0.50 -10.49 -2.67
N GLU A 65 -0.84 -11.61 -3.27
CA GLU A 65 0.04 -12.77 -3.43
C GLU A 65 0.25 -13.07 -4.92
N PRO A 66 1.44 -13.53 -5.32
CA PRO A 66 1.65 -13.97 -6.69
C PRO A 66 0.61 -15.01 -7.10
N SER A 67 0.04 -14.83 -8.29
CA SER A 67 -0.95 -15.74 -8.84
C SER A 67 -0.37 -16.52 -10.01
N SER A 68 -0.76 -17.79 -10.15
CA SER A 68 -0.41 -18.58 -11.32
C SER A 68 -1.22 -18.21 -12.55
N ASN A 69 -2.31 -17.46 -12.39
CA ASN A 69 -3.14 -16.98 -13.48
C ASN A 69 -2.65 -15.59 -13.92
N PRO A 70 -2.08 -15.46 -15.14
CA PRO A 70 -1.55 -14.17 -15.61
C PRO A 70 -2.63 -13.11 -15.83
N GLU A 71 -3.91 -13.51 -15.86
CA GLU A 71 -5.02 -12.56 -16.00
C GLU A 71 -5.47 -11.97 -14.67
N ASP A 72 -5.03 -12.54 -13.55
CA ASP A 72 -5.33 -11.97 -12.24
C ASP A 72 -4.61 -10.64 -12.06
N ALA A 73 -5.29 -9.71 -11.39
CA ALA A 73 -4.72 -8.42 -11.02
C ALA A 73 -5.39 -7.90 -9.75
N VAL A 74 -4.64 -7.16 -8.95
CA VAL A 74 -5.15 -6.51 -7.75
C VAL A 74 -5.35 -5.02 -8.05
N SER A 75 -6.59 -4.55 -7.94
CA SER A 75 -6.92 -3.14 -8.13
C SER A 75 -6.53 -2.31 -6.91
N GLY A 76 -6.11 -1.08 -7.13
CA GLY A 76 -5.75 -0.16 -6.07
C GLY A 76 -5.48 1.23 -6.59
N THR A 77 -4.74 2.00 -5.80
CA THR A 77 -4.40 3.39 -6.10
C THR A 77 -2.89 3.58 -5.98
N VAL A 78 -2.29 4.22 -6.97
CA VAL A 78 -0.88 4.63 -6.89
C VAL A 78 -0.81 6.09 -6.47
N PHE A 79 -0.01 6.34 -5.43
CA PHE A 79 0.19 7.68 -4.85
C PHE A 79 1.61 8.14 -5.08
N GLU A 80 1.76 9.45 -5.30
CA GLU A 80 3.07 10.09 -5.30
C GLU A 80 3.31 10.66 -3.90
N ILE A 81 4.35 10.18 -3.22
CA ILE A 81 4.67 10.55 -1.84
C ILE A 81 6.15 10.92 -1.71
N THR A 82 6.48 11.61 -0.63
CA THR A 82 7.87 11.92 -0.30
C THR A 82 8.56 10.74 0.36
N GLU A 83 9.88 10.76 0.44
CA GLU A 83 10.61 9.70 1.12
C GLU A 83 10.33 9.67 2.62
N SER A 84 10.08 10.82 3.25
CA SER A 84 9.69 10.83 4.66
C SER A 84 8.29 10.27 4.87
N GLU A 85 7.39 10.47 3.92
CA GLU A 85 6.07 9.84 3.94
C GLU A 85 6.17 8.33 3.74
N LEU A 86 7.09 7.88 2.90
CA LEU A 86 7.36 6.46 2.72
C LEU A 86 7.86 5.82 4.03
N ALA A 87 8.74 6.52 4.77
CA ALA A 87 9.20 6.04 6.07
C ALA A 87 8.05 5.93 7.08
N ALA A 88 7.11 6.88 7.08
CA ALA A 88 5.92 6.81 7.91
C ALA A 88 5.01 5.65 7.51
N ALA A 89 4.87 5.38 6.21
CA ALA A 89 4.12 4.23 5.70
C ALA A 89 4.78 2.91 6.13
N ASP A 90 6.11 2.84 6.08
CA ASP A 90 6.85 1.66 6.54
C ASP A 90 6.55 1.36 8.01
N GLU A 91 6.56 2.37 8.88
CA GLU A 91 6.23 2.19 10.30
C GLU A 91 4.81 1.68 10.50
N TYR A 92 3.85 2.27 9.79
CA TYR A 92 2.47 1.86 9.87
C TYR A 92 2.27 0.42 9.41
N GLU A 93 2.87 0.04 8.29
CA GLU A 93 2.71 -1.27 7.68
C GLU A 93 3.50 -2.36 8.43
N GLU A 94 4.70 -2.06 8.93
CA GLU A 94 5.52 -3.00 9.70
C GLU A 94 4.82 -3.39 11.02
N ALA A 95 4.11 -2.47 11.64
CA ALA A 95 3.31 -2.75 12.82
C ALA A 95 2.21 -3.78 12.55
N ALA A 96 1.72 -3.85 11.31
CA ALA A 96 0.74 -4.83 10.85
C ALA A 96 1.38 -6.04 10.16
N GLN A 97 2.71 -6.18 10.24
CA GLN A 97 3.49 -7.29 9.70
C GLN A 97 3.51 -7.35 8.17
N TYR A 98 3.53 -6.19 7.53
CA TYR A 98 3.75 -6.06 6.09
C TYR A 98 5.18 -5.61 5.81
N ARG A 99 5.67 -5.94 4.63
CA ARG A 99 6.97 -5.47 4.13
C ARG A 99 6.80 -4.88 2.74
N ARG A 100 7.71 -4.04 2.36
CA ARG A 100 7.69 -3.32 1.09
C ARG A 100 8.47 -4.06 0.01
N ILE A 101 7.87 -4.21 -1.16
CA ILE A 101 8.55 -4.75 -2.35
C ILE A 101 8.32 -3.80 -3.54
N SER A 102 9.21 -3.86 -4.51
CA SER A 102 9.08 -3.09 -5.76
C SER A 102 8.39 -3.93 -6.82
N VAL A 103 7.41 -3.35 -7.49
CA VAL A 103 6.62 -4.04 -8.51
C VAL A 103 6.43 -3.14 -9.73
N ARG A 104 6.04 -3.75 -10.86
CA ARG A 104 5.58 -3.03 -12.03
C ARG A 104 4.06 -3.12 -12.11
N LEU A 105 3.41 -1.97 -12.22
CA LEU A 105 1.96 -1.87 -12.32
C LEU A 105 1.48 -2.03 -13.77
N ARG A 106 0.17 -2.19 -13.95
CA ARG A 106 -0.45 -2.35 -15.27
C ARG A 106 -0.12 -1.17 -16.19
N SER A 107 -0.03 0.04 -15.64
CA SER A 107 0.35 1.23 -16.39
C SER A 107 1.79 1.21 -16.91
N GLY A 108 2.61 0.26 -16.46
CA GLY A 108 4.02 0.12 -16.83
C GLY A 108 4.98 0.80 -15.88
N ILE A 109 4.49 1.57 -14.90
CA ILE A 109 5.34 2.26 -13.93
C ILE A 109 5.74 1.32 -12.80
N ARG A 110 6.89 1.58 -12.19
CA ARG A 110 7.32 0.88 -10.99
C ARG A 110 6.86 1.63 -9.76
N ALA A 111 6.42 0.86 -8.75
CA ALA A 111 5.97 1.42 -7.48
C ALA A 111 6.31 0.46 -6.34
N TRP A 112 6.35 0.99 -5.14
CA TRP A 112 6.41 0.19 -3.92
C TRP A 112 5.01 -0.33 -3.59
N VAL A 113 4.94 -1.53 -3.03
CA VAL A 113 3.70 -2.10 -2.51
C VAL A 113 4.01 -2.87 -1.24
N TYR A 114 3.09 -2.86 -0.29
CA TYR A 114 3.23 -3.62 0.94
C TYR A 114 2.54 -4.97 0.81
N VAL A 115 3.26 -6.02 1.18
CA VAL A 115 2.75 -7.39 1.22
C VAL A 115 3.10 -8.01 2.57
N ARG A 116 2.37 -9.03 2.97
CA ARG A 116 2.65 -9.66 4.26
C ARG A 116 4.04 -10.30 4.26
N ALA A 117 4.71 -10.07 5.35
CA ALA A 117 6.04 -10.65 5.56
C ALA A 117 5.96 -12.16 5.81
#